data_6dd98294c6a48cdf1f1a95d82fae7175
#
_entry.id   6dd98294c6a48cdf1f1a95d82fae7175
#
_cell.length_a   1.000
_cell.length_b   1.000
_cell.length_c   1.000
_cell.angle_alpha   90.00
_cell.angle_beta   90.00
_cell.angle_gamma   90.00
#
_symmetry.space_group_name_H-M   'P 1'
#
loop_
_entity.id
_entity.type
_entity.pdbx_description
1 polymer ?
#
loop_
_entity_poly.entity_id
_entity_poly.type
_entity_poly.pdbx_seq_one_letter_code
_entity_poly.pdbx_strand_id
1 'polypeptide(L)'
;MKSEKKKEKMHAMVLMKTDKIGTNPLQLTSVDKPVINKENELIVEIKACGVCRSNLHLIEGDWNKYGFPSKLPIIPGHEIVGEVRKIGHKVQRFRVDDRIGIQPLYNSCLMCDYCINGRENLCDSKNYW
;
A
#
# COMPACT_ATOMS: atom_id res chain seq x y z
N MET A 1 -32.41 -1.53 -13.18
CA MET A 1 -31.35 -2.57 -13.08
C MET A 1 -30.01 -1.88 -13.24
N LYS A 2 -29.21 -1.75 -12.14
CA LYS A 2 -27.84 -1.25 -12.23
C LYS A 2 -26.99 -2.39 -12.80
N SER A 3 -26.42 -2.22 -13.99
CA SER A 3 -25.48 -3.19 -14.54
C SER A 3 -24.28 -3.26 -13.60
N GLU A 4 -24.06 -4.38 -12.95
CA GLU A 4 -22.83 -4.65 -12.21
C GLU A 4 -21.69 -4.66 -13.23
N LYS A 5 -20.90 -3.59 -13.25
CA LYS A 5 -19.65 -3.56 -14.02
C LYS A 5 -18.75 -4.64 -13.45
N LYS A 6 -18.49 -5.68 -14.23
CA LYS A 6 -17.54 -6.75 -13.88
C LYS A 6 -16.20 -6.10 -13.54
N LYS A 7 -15.77 -6.22 -12.28
CA LYS A 7 -14.49 -5.66 -11.84
C LYS A 7 -13.33 -6.37 -12.54
N GLU A 8 -12.40 -5.61 -13.06
CA GLU A 8 -11.16 -6.16 -13.62
C GLU A 8 -10.35 -6.84 -12.53
N LYS A 9 -9.69 -7.94 -12.87
CA LYS A 9 -8.83 -8.72 -11.94
C LYS A 9 -7.36 -8.49 -12.23
N MET A 10 -6.55 -8.69 -11.19
CA MET A 10 -5.09 -8.76 -11.28
C MET A 10 -4.58 -9.90 -10.39
N HIS A 11 -3.37 -10.36 -10.63
CA HIS A 11 -2.71 -11.33 -9.75
C HIS A 11 -1.84 -10.61 -8.73
N ALA A 12 -1.85 -11.11 -7.50
CA ALA A 12 -1.03 -10.60 -6.42
C ALA A 12 -0.59 -11.73 -5.49
N MET A 13 0.58 -11.57 -4.88
CA MET A 13 1.01 -12.41 -3.76
C MET A 13 0.36 -11.90 -2.49
N VAL A 14 -0.56 -12.67 -1.94
CA VAL A 14 -1.41 -12.28 -0.81
C VAL A 14 -1.01 -13.06 0.44
N LEU A 15 -0.80 -12.36 1.54
CA LEU A 15 -0.63 -12.92 2.87
C LEU A 15 -2.02 -13.03 3.53
N MET A 16 -2.52 -14.26 3.68
CA MET A 16 -3.81 -14.53 4.32
C MET A 16 -3.69 -14.58 5.84
N LYS A 17 -2.57 -15.10 6.35
CA LYS A 17 -2.21 -15.17 7.77
C LYS A 17 -0.69 -15.11 7.89
N THR A 18 -0.18 -14.61 9.01
CA THR A 18 1.25 -14.65 9.31
C THR A 18 1.68 -16.08 9.64
N ASP A 19 2.83 -16.49 9.11
CA ASP A 19 3.45 -17.79 9.39
C ASP A 19 4.93 -17.76 8.98
N LYS A 20 5.72 -18.76 9.40
CA LYS A 20 7.12 -18.88 9.01
C LYS A 20 7.28 -18.91 7.50
N ILE A 21 8.26 -18.19 6.98
CA ILE A 21 8.46 -18.06 5.53
C ILE A 21 8.64 -19.43 4.84
N GLY A 22 9.26 -20.40 5.54
CA GLY A 22 9.44 -21.76 5.03
C GLY A 22 8.14 -22.54 4.80
N THR A 23 6.99 -22.08 5.30
CA THR A 23 5.68 -22.67 5.05
C THR A 23 4.98 -22.10 3.80
N ASN A 24 5.64 -21.21 3.07
CA ASN A 24 5.10 -20.50 1.91
C ASN A 24 3.77 -19.76 2.19
N PRO A 25 3.73 -18.84 3.16
CA PRO A 25 2.49 -18.20 3.60
C PRO A 25 1.89 -17.23 2.57
N LEU A 26 2.66 -16.83 1.56
CA LEU A 26 2.18 -15.99 0.46
C LEU A 26 1.51 -16.85 -0.62
N GLN A 27 0.32 -16.46 -1.03
CA GLN A 27 -0.46 -17.16 -2.04
C GLN A 27 -0.69 -16.27 -3.28
N LEU A 28 -0.39 -16.81 -4.47
CA LEU A 28 -0.75 -16.14 -5.72
C LEU A 28 -2.27 -16.17 -5.89
N THR A 29 -2.90 -15.01 -5.81
CA THR A 29 -4.35 -14.87 -5.77
C THR A 29 -4.83 -13.88 -6.82
N SER A 30 -5.99 -14.16 -7.41
CA SER A 30 -6.70 -13.22 -8.29
C SER A 30 -7.53 -12.27 -7.44
N VAL A 31 -7.15 -10.99 -7.41
CA VAL A 31 -7.82 -9.94 -6.64
C VAL A 31 -8.42 -8.88 -7.55
N ASP A 32 -9.38 -8.09 -7.05
CA ASP A 32 -9.91 -6.97 -7.80
C ASP A 32 -8.83 -5.90 -8.01
N LYS A 33 -8.74 -5.33 -9.22
CA LYS A 33 -7.92 -4.14 -9.43
C LYS A 33 -8.45 -2.99 -8.57
N PRO A 34 -7.56 -2.17 -8.01
CA PRO A 34 -7.97 -1.00 -7.25
C PRO A 34 -8.73 -0.02 -8.14
N VAL A 35 -9.65 0.72 -7.53
CA VAL A 35 -10.39 1.80 -8.16
C VAL A 35 -10.23 3.07 -7.32
N ILE A 36 -10.35 4.24 -7.96
CA ILE A 36 -10.38 5.52 -7.24
C ILE A 36 -11.71 5.60 -6.48
N ASN A 37 -11.64 5.71 -5.17
CA ASN A 37 -12.78 5.87 -4.28
C ASN A 37 -12.92 7.30 -3.75
N LYS A 38 -11.81 8.04 -3.69
CA LYS A 38 -11.76 9.43 -3.22
C LYS A 38 -11.13 10.33 -4.27
N GLU A 39 -11.54 11.57 -4.27
CA GLU A 39 -11.13 12.58 -5.26
C GLU A 39 -9.63 12.91 -5.22
N ASN A 40 -8.95 12.65 -4.11
CA ASN A 40 -7.52 12.89 -3.91
C ASN A 40 -6.66 11.61 -4.04
N GLU A 41 -7.23 10.50 -4.51
CA GLU A 41 -6.50 9.26 -4.75
C GLU A 41 -5.98 9.19 -6.19
N LEU A 42 -4.95 8.38 -6.38
CA LEU A 42 -4.42 8.02 -7.69
C LEU A 42 -4.18 6.51 -7.78
N ILE A 43 -4.17 5.98 -8.99
CA ILE A 43 -3.84 4.58 -9.27
C ILE A 43 -2.47 4.53 -9.93
N VAL A 44 -1.60 3.67 -9.39
CA VAL A 44 -0.24 3.45 -9.87
C VAL A 44 -0.13 2.04 -10.43
N GLU A 45 0.42 1.92 -11.61
CA GLU A 45 0.91 0.65 -12.14
C GLU A 45 2.30 0.37 -11.56
N ILE A 46 2.42 -0.65 -10.73
CA ILE A 46 3.68 -1.00 -10.10
C ILE A 46 4.63 -1.58 -11.15
N LYS A 47 5.84 -1.03 -11.24
CA LYS A 47 6.91 -1.49 -12.13
C LYS A 47 7.97 -2.29 -11.41
N ALA A 48 8.24 -1.95 -10.14
CA ALA A 48 9.16 -2.67 -9.28
C ALA A 48 8.76 -2.50 -7.81
N CYS A 49 9.04 -3.51 -7.02
CA CYS A 49 8.91 -3.46 -5.57
C CYS A 49 10.13 -4.13 -4.95
N GLY A 50 10.86 -3.38 -4.14
CA GLY A 50 11.97 -3.91 -3.35
C GLY A 50 11.48 -4.88 -2.27
N VAL A 51 12.32 -5.83 -1.92
CA VAL A 51 12.09 -6.77 -0.83
C VAL A 51 13.13 -6.53 0.26
N CYS A 52 12.70 -5.93 1.36
CA CYS A 52 13.54 -5.71 2.51
C CYS A 52 13.20 -6.67 3.66
N ARG A 53 14.01 -6.64 4.71
CA ARG A 53 13.79 -7.49 5.88
C ARG A 53 12.46 -7.21 6.61
N SER A 54 11.92 -6.00 6.49
CA SER A 54 10.60 -5.66 7.04
C SER A 54 9.49 -6.49 6.46
N ASN A 55 9.57 -6.89 5.19
CA ASN A 55 8.62 -7.80 4.58
C ASN A 55 8.62 -9.16 5.28
N LEU A 56 9.82 -9.68 5.62
CA LEU A 56 9.96 -10.94 6.33
C LEU A 56 9.34 -10.86 7.72
N HIS A 57 9.67 -9.82 8.51
CA HIS A 57 9.10 -9.60 9.84
C HIS A 57 7.56 -9.50 9.82
N LEU A 58 7.00 -8.84 8.80
CA LEU A 58 5.56 -8.72 8.62
C LEU A 58 4.94 -10.09 8.29
N ILE A 59 5.55 -10.83 7.36
CA ILE A 59 5.04 -12.15 6.92
C ILE A 59 5.12 -13.16 8.06
N GLU A 60 6.21 -13.20 8.81
CA GLU A 60 6.41 -14.13 9.92
C GLU A 60 5.66 -13.74 11.20
N GLY A 61 5.08 -12.53 11.23
CA GLY A 61 4.29 -12.06 12.36
C GLY A 61 5.11 -11.58 13.55
N ASP A 62 6.40 -11.28 13.39
CA ASP A 62 7.28 -10.77 14.45
C ASP A 62 6.72 -9.47 15.05
N TRP A 63 5.94 -8.73 14.27
CA TRP A 63 5.36 -7.45 14.66
C TRP A 63 3.88 -7.53 15.08
N ASN A 64 3.31 -8.74 15.17
CA ASN A 64 1.91 -8.92 15.59
C ASN A 64 1.64 -8.25 16.95
N LYS A 65 2.60 -8.33 17.89
CA LYS A 65 2.52 -7.67 19.19
C LYS A 65 2.46 -6.13 19.14
N TYR A 66 2.84 -5.53 18.01
CA TYR A 66 2.77 -4.10 17.75
C TYR A 66 1.58 -3.72 16.85
N GLY A 67 0.70 -4.68 16.53
CA GLY A 67 -0.45 -4.46 15.65
C GLY A 67 -0.15 -4.47 14.16
N PHE A 68 0.99 -5.06 13.73
CA PHE A 68 1.33 -5.22 12.32
C PHE A 68 1.36 -6.69 11.88
N PRO A 69 0.78 -6.98 10.71
CA PRO A 69 -0.01 -6.10 9.84
C PRO A 69 -1.30 -5.65 10.52
N SER A 70 -1.72 -4.42 10.23
CA SER A 70 -2.95 -3.84 10.81
C SER A 70 -4.22 -4.56 10.34
N LYS A 71 -4.14 -5.32 9.26
CA LYS A 71 -5.21 -6.11 8.67
C LYS A 71 -4.66 -7.27 7.86
N LEU A 72 -5.44 -8.34 7.76
CA LEU A 72 -5.25 -9.45 6.83
C LEU A 72 -6.58 -9.70 6.08
N PRO A 73 -6.58 -10.12 4.83
CA PRO A 73 -5.39 -10.35 3.98
C PRO A 73 -4.70 -9.05 3.55
N ILE A 74 -3.39 -9.14 3.25
CA ILE A 74 -2.59 -8.02 2.75
C ILE A 74 -1.67 -8.46 1.60
N ILE A 75 -1.36 -7.54 0.69
CA ILE A 75 -0.30 -7.69 -0.31
C ILE A 75 0.92 -6.95 0.27
N PRO A 76 1.95 -7.66 0.77
CA PRO A 76 3.09 -7.02 1.39
C PRO A 76 3.99 -6.33 0.36
N GLY A 77 4.53 -5.16 0.73
CA GLY A 77 5.45 -4.38 -0.10
C GLY A 77 5.41 -2.91 0.26
N HIS A 78 6.55 -2.24 0.32
CA HIS A 78 6.65 -0.84 0.71
C HIS A 78 7.84 -0.07 0.11
N GLU A 79 8.57 -0.68 -0.82
CA GLU A 79 9.65 -0.06 -1.57
C GLU A 79 9.26 -0.04 -3.05
N ILE A 80 8.22 0.73 -3.38
CA ILE A 80 7.52 0.61 -4.65
C ILE A 80 7.92 1.74 -5.59
N VAL A 81 8.17 1.40 -6.84
CA VAL A 81 8.26 2.34 -7.96
C VAL A 81 7.19 1.99 -9.00
N GLY A 82 6.52 2.99 -9.50
CA GLY A 82 5.47 2.79 -10.49
C GLY A 82 5.18 4.03 -11.33
N GLU A 83 4.21 3.89 -12.21
CA GLU A 83 3.72 4.95 -13.08
C GLU A 83 2.25 5.24 -12.77
N VAL A 84 1.92 6.51 -12.67
CA VAL A 84 0.54 6.96 -12.43
C VAL A 84 -0.32 6.64 -13.65
N ARG A 85 -1.43 5.91 -13.46
CA ARG A 85 -2.35 5.54 -14.53
C ARG A 85 -3.69 6.26 -14.48
N LYS A 86 -4.13 6.63 -13.28
CA LYS A 86 -5.36 7.41 -13.10
C LYS A 86 -5.17 8.34 -11.90
N ILE A 87 -5.82 9.49 -11.96
CA ILE A 87 -5.84 10.46 -10.86
C ILE A 87 -7.27 10.88 -10.56
N GLY A 88 -7.59 11.10 -9.29
CA GLY A 88 -8.81 11.78 -8.85
C GLY A 88 -8.71 13.28 -9.15
N HIS A 89 -9.83 13.95 -9.26
CA HIS A 89 -9.89 15.33 -9.76
C HIS A 89 -9.31 16.38 -8.78
N LYS A 90 -9.07 16.02 -7.52
CA LYS A 90 -8.38 16.88 -6.54
C LYS A 90 -6.88 16.61 -6.44
N VAL A 91 -6.33 15.69 -7.21
CA VAL A 91 -4.88 15.45 -7.27
C VAL A 91 -4.24 16.56 -8.10
N GLN A 92 -3.38 17.37 -7.47
CA GLN A 92 -2.71 18.52 -8.11
C GLN A 92 -1.22 18.27 -8.34
N ARG A 93 -0.60 17.42 -7.51
CA ARG A 93 0.86 17.22 -7.48
C ARG A 93 1.35 16.27 -8.57
N PHE A 94 0.52 15.36 -9.03
CA PHE A 94 0.89 14.28 -9.95
C PHE A 94 0.03 14.32 -11.21
N ARG A 95 0.60 13.84 -12.31
CA ARG A 95 -0.06 13.66 -13.60
C ARG A 95 -0.03 12.20 -14.04
N VAL A 96 -0.89 11.82 -14.96
CA VAL A 96 -0.82 10.51 -15.62
C VAL A 96 0.55 10.38 -16.29
N ASP A 97 1.13 9.19 -16.22
CA ASP A 97 2.45 8.79 -16.69
C ASP A 97 3.65 9.31 -15.86
N ASP A 98 3.42 10.08 -14.80
CA ASP A 98 4.50 10.39 -13.85
C ASP A 98 5.06 9.12 -13.22
N ARG A 99 6.39 9.03 -13.13
CA ARG A 99 7.08 8.00 -12.36
C ARG A 99 7.19 8.43 -10.91
N ILE A 100 6.70 7.58 -10.00
CA ILE A 100 6.66 7.88 -8.57
C ILE A 100 7.21 6.73 -7.73
N GLY A 101 7.70 7.09 -6.53
CA GLY A 101 8.02 6.14 -5.45
C GLY A 101 6.93 6.17 -4.39
N ILE A 102 6.65 5.02 -3.79
CA ILE A 102 5.71 4.86 -2.68
C ILE A 102 6.46 4.24 -1.52
N GLN A 103 6.45 4.94 -0.38
CA GLN A 103 7.06 4.52 0.88
C GLN A 103 6.00 4.00 1.86
N PRO A 104 6.38 3.39 2.99
CA PRO A 104 5.43 2.78 3.92
C PRO A 104 4.53 3.77 4.66
N LEU A 105 4.93 5.04 4.81
CA LEU A 105 4.11 6.05 5.49
C LEU A 105 2.87 6.38 4.64
N TYR A 106 1.69 5.95 5.11
CA TYR A 106 0.44 6.18 4.40
C TYR A 106 -0.09 7.59 4.61
N ASN A 107 -0.14 8.07 5.85
CA ASN A 107 -0.52 9.43 6.17
C ASN A 107 0.09 9.93 7.50
N SER A 108 -0.05 11.23 7.74
CA SER A 108 0.29 11.91 8.99
C SER A 108 -0.70 13.04 9.24
N CYS A 109 -0.66 13.68 10.42
CA CYS A 109 -1.63 14.74 10.74
C CYS A 109 -1.40 16.06 9.99
N LEU A 110 -0.21 16.25 9.39
CA LEU A 110 0.23 17.44 8.65
C LEU A 110 0.27 18.77 9.44
N MET A 111 0.02 18.74 10.76
CA MET A 111 -0.10 19.96 11.57
C MET A 111 0.75 19.94 12.86
N CYS A 112 1.28 18.83 13.31
CA CYS A 112 2.16 18.78 14.48
C CYS A 112 3.58 19.26 14.15
N ASP A 113 4.39 19.56 15.17
CA ASP A 113 5.76 20.04 15.00
C ASP A 113 6.63 19.12 14.13
N TYR A 114 6.42 17.82 14.19
CA TYR A 114 7.11 16.89 13.31
C TYR A 114 6.72 17.09 11.84
N CYS A 115 5.42 17.17 11.58
CA CYS A 115 4.91 17.30 10.21
C CYS A 115 5.31 18.63 9.56
N ILE A 116 5.16 19.75 10.26
CA ILE A 116 5.51 21.06 9.70
C ILE A 116 7.02 21.26 9.49
N ASN A 117 7.85 20.43 10.14
CA ASN A 117 9.30 20.41 9.97
C ASN A 117 9.80 19.29 9.05
N GLY A 118 8.93 18.66 8.25
CA GLY A 118 9.29 17.60 7.28
C GLY A 118 9.75 16.28 7.93
N ARG A 119 9.25 15.98 9.14
CA ARG A 119 9.54 14.77 9.91
C ARG A 119 8.27 13.96 10.18
N GLU A 120 7.44 13.80 9.15
CA GLU A 120 6.13 13.14 9.23
C GLU A 120 6.21 11.70 9.74
N ASN A 121 7.35 11.03 9.54
CA ASN A 121 7.63 9.71 10.05
C ASN A 121 7.68 9.64 11.60
N LEU A 122 7.80 10.77 12.28
CA LEU A 122 7.77 10.90 13.74
C LEU A 122 6.40 11.37 14.28
N CYS A 123 5.45 11.66 13.40
CA CYS A 123 4.11 12.08 13.80
C CYS A 123 3.41 11.00 14.62
N ASP A 124 2.83 11.36 15.79
CA ASP A 124 2.13 10.41 16.66
C ASP A 124 0.84 9.86 16.03
N SER A 125 0.23 10.64 15.12
CA SER A 125 -0.98 10.25 14.37
C SER A 125 -0.66 9.65 13.00
N LYS A 126 0.57 9.20 12.76
CA LYS A 126 0.93 8.55 11.51
C LYS A 126 0.30 7.17 11.37
N ASN A 127 0.04 6.80 10.11
CA ASN A 127 -0.35 5.43 9.76
C ASN A 127 0.57 4.87 8.68
N TYR A 128 0.73 3.57 8.71
CA TYR A 128 1.43 2.80 7.68
C TYR A 128 0.44 1.92 6.91
N TRP A 129 0.86 1.44 5.75
CA TRP A 129 0.05 0.51 4.93
C TRP A 129 -0.39 -0.72 5.70
#